data_e20b6051f70b41ad3ea5b24dd7c32f40
#
_entry.id   e20b6051f70b41ad3ea5b24dd7c32f40
#
_cell.length_a   1.000
_cell.length_b   1.000
_cell.length_c   1.000
_cell.angle_alpha   90.00
_cell.angle_beta   90.00
_cell.angle_gamma   90.00
#
_symmetry.space_group_name_H-M   'P 1'
#
loop_
_entity.id
_entity.type
_entity.pdbx_description
1 polymer ?
#
loop_
_entity_poly.entity_id
_entity_poly.type
_entity_poly.pdbx_seq_one_letter_code
_entity_poly.pdbx_strand_id
1 'polypeptide(L)'
;EITTRLVGSEMCIRDSISGCGYRYKEEINMGMTMTQKILAKHAGLDEVKAGQLIEADLDLVLGNDVTAPVAIGEMKKMDVDCVFCKDKIALVPDHFTPNKDIKSAELYKCVKDFAEENDITNYFETGRVGIEHALLPEKGLVVAGDVVIGADSHTCTYGALGAFSTGVGSTDMAAGMATGKAWFKVPSAIKFNLVGKPGKWVSGKDVILHIIGMIGVDGALYRSMEFMGEGVKYLSMDDRFAMTNMAIEAGGKNGIFIVDDLTREYMKKHSTKEFTEYTPDED
;
A
#
# COMPACT_ATOMS: atom_id res chain seq x y z
N GLU A 1 12.96 19.98 -8.97
CA GLU A 1 14.00 19.00 -9.24
C GLU A 1 13.71 17.75 -8.41
N ILE A 2 13.83 16.58 -9.03
CA ILE A 2 13.58 15.30 -8.36
C ILE A 2 14.89 14.51 -8.43
N THR A 3 15.40 14.11 -7.27
CA THR A 3 16.55 13.22 -7.18
C THR A 3 16.10 11.85 -6.67
N THR A 4 16.63 10.81 -7.28
CA THR A 4 16.35 9.42 -6.91
C THR A 4 17.57 8.78 -6.27
N ARG A 5 17.38 8.04 -5.17
CA ARG A 5 18.41 7.23 -4.54
C ARG A 5 17.87 5.84 -4.27
N LEU A 6 18.62 4.82 -4.67
CA LEU A 6 18.35 3.44 -4.30
C LEU A 6 18.79 3.23 -2.85
N VAL A 7 17.87 2.76 -2.01
CA VAL A 7 18.13 2.38 -0.62
C VAL A 7 17.90 0.88 -0.52
N GLY A 8 18.96 0.13 -0.25
CA GLY A 8 18.95 -1.33 -0.16
C GLY A 8 20.10 -1.97 -0.95
N SER A 9 20.34 -3.23 -0.77
CA SER A 9 21.55 -4.03 -1.01
C SER A 9 22.11 -4.14 -2.44
N GLU A 10 21.83 -3.22 -3.34
CA GLU A 10 22.42 -3.22 -4.69
C GLU A 10 23.06 -1.86 -5.01
N MET A 11 24.18 -1.60 -4.38
CA MET A 11 25.14 -0.63 -4.90
C MET A 11 26.00 -1.37 -5.93
N CYS A 12 25.75 -1.16 -7.23
CA CYS A 12 26.69 -1.58 -8.27
C CYS A 12 27.99 -0.83 -8.11
N ILE A 13 28.99 -1.51 -7.57
CA ILE A 13 30.38 -1.06 -7.65
C ILE A 13 30.82 -1.32 -9.09
N ARG A 14 31.11 -0.24 -9.82
CA ARG A 14 31.91 -0.33 -11.05
C ARG A 14 33.34 -0.67 -10.68
N ASP A 15 33.81 -1.74 -11.29
CA ASP A 15 35.12 -2.33 -11.14
C ASP A 15 36.29 -1.36 -11.26
N SER A 16 37.24 -1.53 -10.37
CA SER A 16 38.65 -1.44 -10.71
C SER A 16 39.37 -2.62 -10.08
N ILE A 17 39.97 -3.39 -10.94
CA ILE A 17 40.75 -4.59 -10.70
C ILE A 17 42.00 -4.26 -9.92
N SER A 18 42.26 -4.92 -8.81
CA SER A 18 43.48 -5.66 -8.51
C SER A 18 43.61 -5.99 -7.00
N GLY A 19 43.97 -7.23 -6.70
CA GLY A 19 44.59 -7.60 -5.43
C GLY A 19 43.73 -8.42 -4.49
N CYS A 20 44.08 -9.70 -4.41
CA CYS A 20 43.69 -10.65 -3.35
C CYS A 20 43.67 -9.99 -1.96
N GLY A 21 42.48 -9.95 -1.36
CA GLY A 21 42.29 -9.46 0.00
C GLY A 21 41.01 -10.05 0.59
N TYR A 22 41.14 -10.71 1.71
CA TYR A 22 40.03 -11.25 2.50
C TYR A 22 38.93 -10.21 2.66
N ARG A 23 37.72 -10.47 2.12
CA ARG A 23 36.55 -9.64 2.41
C ARG A 23 36.06 -9.98 3.80
N TYR A 24 36.33 -9.13 4.75
CA TYR A 24 35.45 -8.97 5.89
C TYR A 24 34.13 -8.44 5.32
N LYS A 25 33.06 -9.22 5.44
CA LYS A 25 31.70 -8.69 5.40
C LYS A 25 31.54 -7.91 6.70
N GLU A 26 31.85 -6.61 6.70
CA GLU A 26 31.21 -5.72 7.64
C GLU A 26 29.71 -5.83 7.33
N GLU A 27 28.94 -6.34 8.27
CA GLU A 27 27.50 -6.13 8.28
C GLU A 27 27.33 -4.61 8.50
N ILE A 28 27.24 -3.88 7.39
CA ILE A 28 26.80 -2.49 7.43
C ILE A 28 25.36 -2.60 7.95
N ASN A 29 25.16 -2.18 9.17
CA ASN A 29 23.84 -2.06 9.77
C ASN A 29 23.16 -0.93 9.00
N MET A 30 22.50 -1.29 7.90
CA MET A 30 21.75 -0.33 7.07
C MET A 30 20.45 -0.04 7.80
N GLY A 31 20.15 1.22 8.02
CA GLY A 31 18.90 1.63 8.64
C GLY A 31 17.67 1.16 7.87
N MET A 32 16.55 1.14 8.55
CA MET A 32 15.28 0.71 7.96
C MET A 32 14.55 1.85 7.27
N THR A 33 13.96 1.55 6.12
CA THR A 33 13.02 2.43 5.42
C THR A 33 11.68 2.51 6.16
N MET A 34 10.80 3.44 5.80
CA MET A 34 9.46 3.53 6.39
C MET A 34 8.69 2.20 6.25
N THR A 35 8.69 1.65 5.04
CA THR A 35 8.02 0.37 4.74
C THR A 35 8.58 -0.78 5.57
N GLN A 36 9.90 -0.86 5.73
CA GLN A 36 10.52 -1.90 6.55
C GLN A 36 10.13 -1.78 8.02
N LYS A 37 10.08 -0.57 8.58
CA LYS A 37 9.66 -0.35 9.97
C LYS A 37 8.21 -0.78 10.22
N ILE A 38 7.30 -0.44 9.30
CA ILE A 38 5.89 -0.85 9.38
C ILE A 38 5.79 -2.39 9.33
N LEU A 39 6.45 -3.02 8.37
CA LEU A 39 6.43 -4.47 8.19
C LEU A 39 7.08 -5.21 9.36
N ALA A 40 8.20 -4.71 9.90
CA ALA A 40 8.85 -5.28 11.08
C ALA A 40 7.90 -5.30 12.27
N LYS A 41 7.23 -4.18 12.52
CA LYS A 41 6.25 -4.06 13.63
C LYS A 41 5.13 -5.09 13.51
N HIS A 42 4.56 -5.27 12.31
CA HIS A 42 3.46 -6.19 12.06
C HIS A 42 3.90 -7.67 11.99
N ALA A 43 5.18 -7.92 11.75
CA ALA A 43 5.78 -9.25 11.85
C ALA A 43 6.24 -9.61 13.27
N GLY A 44 6.15 -8.69 14.24
CA GLY A 44 6.66 -8.88 15.59
C GLY A 44 8.18 -8.98 15.66
N LEU A 45 8.89 -8.33 14.73
CA LEU A 45 10.33 -8.30 14.60
C LEU A 45 10.89 -6.92 14.94
N ASP A 46 12.08 -6.87 15.49
CA ASP A 46 12.77 -5.61 15.78
C ASP A 46 13.28 -4.95 14.48
N GLU A 47 13.75 -5.77 13.54
CA GLU A 47 14.23 -5.32 12.22
C GLU A 47 13.89 -6.32 11.12
N VAL A 48 13.79 -5.81 9.89
CA VAL A 48 13.67 -6.64 8.67
C VAL A 48 14.58 -6.09 7.58
N LYS A 49 15.01 -6.97 6.67
CA LYS A 49 15.90 -6.63 5.55
C LYS A 49 15.20 -6.85 4.22
N ALA A 50 15.53 -6.02 3.21
CA ALA A 50 15.04 -6.20 1.86
C ALA A 50 15.31 -7.63 1.37
N GLY A 51 14.28 -8.26 0.77
CA GLY A 51 14.34 -9.65 0.32
C GLY A 51 13.99 -10.71 1.37
N GLN A 52 13.89 -10.35 2.66
CA GLN A 52 13.46 -11.26 3.72
C GLN A 52 11.99 -11.65 3.51
N LEU A 53 11.68 -12.94 3.71
CA LEU A 53 10.29 -13.42 3.76
C LEU A 53 9.78 -13.31 5.19
N ILE A 54 8.64 -12.67 5.36
CA ILE A 54 7.97 -12.46 6.65
C ILE A 54 6.49 -12.80 6.52
N GLU A 55 5.87 -13.11 7.65
CA GLU A 55 4.43 -13.08 7.82
C GLU A 55 4.08 -11.86 8.67
N ALA A 56 3.13 -11.06 8.25
CA ALA A 56 2.73 -9.83 8.96
C ALA A 56 1.23 -9.81 9.22
N ASP A 57 0.84 -9.28 10.37
CA ASP A 57 -0.55 -9.05 10.74
C ASP A 57 -1.15 -7.95 9.86
N LEU A 58 -2.44 -8.05 9.56
CA LEU A 58 -3.18 -7.13 8.72
C LEU A 58 -4.10 -6.24 9.55
N ASP A 59 -4.17 -4.95 9.21
CA ASP A 59 -5.11 -4.00 9.81
C ASP A 59 -6.38 -3.86 9.00
N LEU A 60 -6.30 -4.05 7.67
CA LEU A 60 -7.47 -4.02 6.80
C LEU A 60 -7.25 -4.90 5.57
N VAL A 61 -8.32 -5.60 5.16
CA VAL A 61 -8.41 -6.32 3.90
C VAL A 61 -9.53 -5.70 3.07
N LEU A 62 -9.20 -5.21 1.86
CA LEU A 62 -10.14 -4.57 0.94
C LEU A 62 -10.55 -5.51 -0.19
N GLY A 63 -11.83 -5.50 -0.52
CA GLY A 63 -12.36 -6.17 -1.71
C GLY A 63 -13.49 -5.40 -2.38
N ASN A 64 -13.57 -5.51 -3.70
CA ASN A 64 -14.62 -4.92 -4.51
C ASN A 64 -15.47 -6.01 -5.20
N ASP A 65 -16.44 -5.61 -5.99
CA ASP A 65 -17.36 -6.53 -6.68
C ASP A 65 -16.74 -7.27 -7.89
N VAL A 66 -15.51 -6.95 -8.28
CA VAL A 66 -14.74 -7.69 -9.28
C VAL A 66 -13.95 -8.83 -8.64
N THR A 67 -13.23 -8.52 -7.56
CA THR A 67 -12.18 -9.38 -7.00
C THR A 67 -12.63 -10.14 -5.76
N ALA A 68 -13.50 -9.56 -4.93
CA ALA A 68 -14.01 -10.23 -3.73
C ALA A 68 -14.79 -11.52 -4.04
N PRO A 69 -15.63 -11.61 -5.08
CA PRO A 69 -16.30 -12.87 -5.42
C PRO A 69 -15.32 -14.02 -5.70
N VAL A 70 -14.17 -13.72 -6.32
CA VAL A 70 -13.12 -14.72 -6.56
C VAL A 70 -12.48 -15.15 -5.24
N ALA A 71 -12.14 -14.20 -4.37
CA ALA A 71 -11.57 -14.49 -3.05
C ALA A 71 -12.53 -15.29 -2.16
N ILE A 72 -13.82 -14.96 -2.17
CA ILE A 72 -14.87 -15.71 -1.46
C ILE A 72 -14.94 -17.15 -1.99
N GLY A 73 -14.83 -17.34 -3.32
CA GLY A 73 -14.76 -18.66 -3.92
C GLY A 73 -13.53 -19.46 -3.47
N GLU A 74 -12.38 -18.81 -3.29
CA GLU A 74 -11.17 -19.44 -2.77
C GLU A 74 -11.30 -19.79 -1.28
N MET A 75 -11.92 -18.96 -0.45
CA MET A 75 -12.20 -19.28 0.96
C MET A 75 -13.04 -20.55 1.09
N LYS A 76 -14.10 -20.68 0.26
CA LYS A 76 -14.94 -21.90 0.24
C LYS A 76 -14.15 -23.15 -0.13
N LYS A 77 -13.15 -23.05 -1.03
CA LYS A 77 -12.28 -24.16 -1.38
C LYS A 77 -11.31 -24.54 -0.25
N MET A 78 -10.95 -23.59 0.61
CA MET A 78 -10.11 -23.80 1.78
C MET A 78 -10.90 -24.34 2.99
N ASP A 79 -12.20 -24.57 2.85
CA ASP A 79 -13.11 -25.00 3.92
C ASP A 79 -13.10 -24.02 5.11
N VAL A 80 -13.06 -22.72 4.81
CA VAL A 80 -13.09 -21.64 5.78
C VAL A 80 -14.42 -20.91 5.67
N ASP A 81 -15.22 -21.01 6.73
CA ASP A 81 -16.58 -20.48 6.76
C ASP A 81 -16.70 -19.11 7.41
N CYS A 82 -15.65 -18.60 8.05
CA CYS A 82 -15.69 -17.32 8.75
C CYS A 82 -14.43 -16.48 8.48
N VAL A 83 -14.58 -15.17 8.65
CA VAL A 83 -13.47 -14.24 8.57
C VAL A 83 -12.78 -14.09 9.93
N PHE A 84 -11.49 -13.70 9.90
CA PHE A 84 -10.72 -13.52 11.13
C PHE A 84 -11.25 -12.37 12.01
N CYS A 85 -11.73 -11.30 11.39
CA CYS A 85 -12.27 -10.14 12.09
C CYS A 85 -13.14 -9.30 11.16
N LYS A 86 -14.44 -9.20 11.46
CA LYS A 86 -15.42 -8.47 10.65
C LYS A 86 -15.16 -6.97 10.53
N ASP A 87 -14.49 -6.38 11.53
CA ASP A 87 -14.19 -4.95 11.58
C ASP A 87 -12.95 -4.58 10.76
N LYS A 88 -12.12 -5.58 10.41
CA LYS A 88 -10.91 -5.42 9.62
C LYS A 88 -11.06 -5.84 8.15
N ILE A 89 -12.30 -5.97 7.67
CA ILE A 89 -12.61 -6.23 6.26
C ILE A 89 -13.49 -5.10 5.76
N ALA A 90 -13.12 -4.55 4.60
CA ALA A 90 -13.90 -3.57 3.87
C ALA A 90 -14.33 -4.15 2.52
N LEU A 91 -15.63 -4.13 2.25
CA LEU A 91 -16.19 -4.58 0.98
C LEU A 91 -16.91 -3.42 0.31
N VAL A 92 -16.42 -3.02 -0.87
CA VAL A 92 -16.87 -1.84 -1.61
C VAL A 92 -17.24 -2.23 -3.04
N PRO A 93 -18.50 -2.55 -3.33
CA PRO A 93 -18.94 -2.88 -4.67
C PRO A 93 -19.11 -1.62 -5.52
N ASP A 94 -18.02 -1.10 -6.11
CA ASP A 94 -17.98 0.16 -6.85
C ASP A 94 -17.65 0.04 -8.34
N HIS A 95 -17.15 -1.11 -8.79
CA HIS A 95 -16.71 -1.31 -10.18
C HIS A 95 -17.87 -1.61 -11.12
N PHE A 96 -18.84 -2.45 -10.70
CA PHE A 96 -19.99 -2.86 -11.50
C PHE A 96 -21.31 -2.23 -11.05
N THR A 97 -21.25 -1.21 -10.23
CA THR A 97 -22.40 -0.50 -9.68
C THR A 97 -22.53 0.88 -10.35
N PRO A 98 -23.72 1.22 -10.91
CA PRO A 98 -24.92 0.41 -11.02
C PRO A 98 -24.74 -0.77 -11.98
N ASN A 99 -25.33 -1.93 -11.64
CA ASN A 99 -25.13 -3.16 -12.39
C ASN A 99 -25.66 -3.04 -13.83
N LYS A 100 -24.82 -3.32 -14.80
CA LYS A 100 -25.14 -3.21 -16.23
C LYS A 100 -25.85 -4.44 -16.81
N ASP A 101 -25.72 -5.60 -16.16
CA ASP A 101 -26.24 -6.88 -16.60
C ASP A 101 -26.43 -7.85 -15.41
N ILE A 102 -27.04 -9.02 -15.70
CA ILE A 102 -27.33 -10.07 -14.71
C ILE A 102 -26.01 -10.56 -14.05
N LYS A 103 -24.96 -10.76 -14.82
CA LYS A 103 -23.67 -11.26 -14.31
C LYS A 103 -23.06 -10.29 -13.30
N SER A 104 -23.09 -8.99 -13.58
CA SER A 104 -22.65 -7.96 -12.64
C SER A 104 -23.48 -7.97 -11.35
N ALA A 105 -24.81 -8.14 -11.47
CA ALA A 105 -25.72 -8.23 -10.33
C ALA A 105 -25.47 -9.51 -9.49
N GLU A 106 -25.11 -10.62 -10.11
CA GLU A 106 -24.75 -11.87 -9.40
C GLU A 106 -23.44 -11.70 -8.61
N LEU A 107 -22.43 -11.03 -9.18
CA LEU A 107 -21.19 -10.73 -8.47
C LEU A 107 -21.43 -9.78 -7.28
N TYR A 108 -22.20 -8.71 -7.49
CA TYR A 108 -22.62 -7.83 -6.43
C TYR A 108 -23.36 -8.59 -5.31
N LYS A 109 -24.33 -9.45 -5.69
CA LYS A 109 -25.07 -10.28 -4.75
C LYS A 109 -24.14 -11.20 -3.95
N CYS A 110 -23.16 -11.81 -4.58
CA CYS A 110 -22.16 -12.64 -3.90
C CYS A 110 -21.44 -11.89 -2.79
N VAL A 111 -20.99 -10.65 -3.05
CA VAL A 111 -20.34 -9.79 -2.04
C VAL A 111 -21.33 -9.43 -0.93
N LYS A 112 -22.56 -9.09 -1.27
CA LYS A 112 -23.60 -8.76 -0.30
C LYS A 112 -23.92 -9.93 0.63
N ASP A 113 -24.22 -11.11 0.05
CA ASP A 113 -24.53 -12.32 0.82
C ASP A 113 -23.38 -12.66 1.78
N PHE A 114 -22.13 -12.60 1.31
CA PHE A 114 -20.95 -12.84 2.14
C PHE A 114 -20.81 -11.80 3.27
N ALA A 115 -21.09 -10.52 2.99
CA ALA A 115 -21.04 -9.47 3.99
C ALA A 115 -22.11 -9.69 5.09
N GLU A 116 -23.31 -10.12 4.71
CA GLU A 116 -24.41 -10.44 5.63
C GLU A 116 -24.09 -11.72 6.44
N GLU A 117 -23.62 -12.79 5.80
CA GLU A 117 -23.25 -14.07 6.44
C GLU A 117 -22.15 -13.90 7.51
N ASN A 118 -21.20 -12.98 7.27
CA ASN A 118 -20.07 -12.72 8.17
C ASN A 118 -20.25 -11.47 9.05
N ASP A 119 -21.41 -10.80 8.98
CA ASP A 119 -21.69 -9.56 9.72
C ASP A 119 -20.61 -8.48 9.54
N ILE A 120 -20.11 -8.33 8.27
CA ILE A 120 -19.02 -7.40 7.95
C ILE A 120 -19.43 -5.96 8.26
N THR A 121 -18.69 -5.32 9.17
CA THR A 121 -18.99 -3.95 9.62
C THR A 121 -18.80 -2.92 8.51
N ASN A 122 -17.76 -3.06 7.69
CA ASN A 122 -17.41 -2.09 6.66
C ASN A 122 -17.88 -2.57 5.27
N TYR A 123 -19.17 -2.89 5.16
CA TYR A 123 -19.83 -3.14 3.88
C TYR A 123 -20.52 -1.86 3.40
N PHE A 124 -20.14 -1.40 2.21
CA PHE A 124 -20.65 -0.16 1.62
C PHE A 124 -21.59 -0.47 0.44
N GLU A 125 -22.85 -0.67 0.74
CA GLU A 125 -23.88 -0.99 -0.22
C GLU A 125 -24.16 0.16 -1.21
N THR A 126 -24.72 -0.16 -2.38
CA THR A 126 -25.19 0.82 -3.37
C THR A 126 -26.03 1.93 -2.72
N GLY A 127 -25.69 3.18 -3.03
CA GLY A 127 -26.28 4.38 -2.42
C GLY A 127 -25.48 4.90 -1.20
N ARG A 128 -24.53 4.09 -0.66
CA ARG A 128 -23.57 4.50 0.37
C ARG A 128 -22.12 4.27 -0.08
N VAL A 129 -21.96 3.73 -1.29
CA VAL A 129 -20.67 3.44 -1.92
C VAL A 129 -20.11 4.68 -2.60
N GLY A 130 -18.81 4.75 -2.71
CA GLY A 130 -18.04 5.64 -3.57
C GLY A 130 -16.90 4.86 -4.17
N ILE A 131 -15.97 5.51 -4.85
CA ILE A 131 -14.74 4.88 -5.31
C ILE A 131 -13.95 4.40 -4.09
N GLU A 132 -13.64 3.09 -4.02
CA GLU A 132 -13.06 2.45 -2.83
C GLU A 132 -11.82 3.17 -2.30
N HIS A 133 -10.93 3.61 -3.21
CA HIS A 133 -9.68 4.27 -2.82
C HIS A 133 -9.86 5.72 -2.33
N ALA A 134 -11.00 6.35 -2.58
CA ALA A 134 -11.39 7.62 -1.97
C ALA A 134 -12.21 7.39 -0.70
N LEU A 135 -13.11 6.41 -0.75
CA LEU A 135 -14.05 6.11 0.34
C LEU A 135 -13.35 5.68 1.64
N LEU A 136 -12.37 4.77 1.57
CA LEU A 136 -11.73 4.24 2.76
C LEU A 136 -10.98 5.32 3.58
N PRO A 137 -10.17 6.20 2.95
CA PRO A 137 -9.59 7.34 3.66
C PRO A 137 -10.63 8.30 4.24
N GLU A 138 -11.69 8.63 3.50
CA GLU A 138 -12.77 9.53 3.95
C GLU A 138 -13.58 8.95 5.10
N LYS A 139 -13.67 7.62 5.19
CA LYS A 139 -14.29 6.90 6.33
C LYS A 139 -13.32 6.66 7.48
N GLY A 140 -12.07 7.07 7.35
CA GLY A 140 -11.05 6.93 8.38
C GLY A 140 -10.69 5.47 8.71
N LEU A 141 -10.86 4.57 7.74
CA LEU A 141 -10.59 3.14 7.93
C LEU A 141 -9.11 2.82 7.89
N VAL A 142 -8.30 3.67 7.27
CA VAL A 142 -6.84 3.53 7.17
C VAL A 142 -6.17 4.74 7.78
N VAL A 143 -5.10 4.49 8.54
CA VAL A 143 -4.27 5.52 9.17
C VAL A 143 -2.78 5.19 9.00
N ALA A 144 -1.91 6.12 9.40
CA ALA A 144 -0.47 5.92 9.32
C ALA A 144 -0.02 4.70 10.15
N GLY A 145 0.86 3.91 9.55
CA GLY A 145 1.41 2.71 10.17
C GLY A 145 0.58 1.45 9.97
N ASP A 146 -0.62 1.52 9.41
CA ASP A 146 -1.43 0.34 9.07
C ASP A 146 -0.78 -0.50 7.96
N VAL A 147 -1.04 -1.82 7.99
CA VAL A 147 -0.77 -2.76 6.89
C VAL A 147 -2.08 -3.15 6.24
N VAL A 148 -2.24 -2.75 4.97
CA VAL A 148 -3.48 -2.93 4.20
C VAL A 148 -3.20 -3.75 2.95
N ILE A 149 -4.02 -4.79 2.71
CA ILE A 149 -4.03 -5.49 1.44
C ILE A 149 -5.40 -5.37 0.77
N GLY A 150 -5.41 -5.46 -0.54
CA GLY A 150 -6.64 -5.55 -1.33
C GLY A 150 -6.39 -6.31 -2.61
N ALA A 151 -7.42 -6.94 -3.16
CA ALA A 151 -7.28 -7.60 -4.45
C ALA A 151 -7.47 -6.63 -5.64
N ASP A 152 -7.27 -5.34 -5.38
CA ASP A 152 -7.14 -4.29 -6.38
C ASP A 152 -5.70 -3.80 -6.45
N SER A 153 -5.18 -3.61 -7.67
CA SER A 153 -3.79 -3.18 -7.88
C SER A 153 -3.50 -1.79 -7.30
N HIS A 154 -4.50 -0.90 -7.26
CA HIS A 154 -4.38 0.46 -6.74
C HIS A 154 -4.59 0.56 -5.22
N THR A 155 -4.64 -0.56 -4.50
CA THR A 155 -4.63 -0.57 -3.01
C THR A 155 -3.43 0.18 -2.43
N CYS A 156 -2.35 0.39 -3.20
CA CYS A 156 -1.19 1.22 -2.83
C CYS A 156 -1.55 2.69 -2.52
N THR A 157 -2.74 3.15 -2.85
CA THR A 157 -3.23 4.53 -2.63
C THR A 157 -3.07 5.01 -1.18
N TYR A 158 -3.27 4.13 -0.21
CA TYR A 158 -3.29 4.53 1.22
C TYR A 158 -1.91 4.86 1.80
N GLY A 159 -0.85 4.63 1.05
CA GLY A 159 0.48 5.13 1.41
C GLY A 159 0.58 6.66 1.46
N ALA A 160 -0.37 7.38 0.88
CA ALA A 160 -0.52 8.82 1.08
C ALA A 160 -0.73 9.22 2.55
N LEU A 161 -1.29 8.31 3.35
CA LEU A 161 -1.48 8.46 4.79
C LEU A 161 -0.29 7.95 5.61
N GLY A 162 0.74 7.39 4.98
CA GLY A 162 1.86 6.75 5.68
C GLY A 162 1.58 5.31 6.11
N ALA A 163 0.64 4.61 5.44
CA ALA A 163 0.38 3.19 5.60
C ALA A 163 1.20 2.35 4.61
N PHE A 164 1.56 1.13 4.96
CA PHE A 164 1.98 0.14 3.97
C PHE A 164 0.73 -0.51 3.37
N SER A 165 0.43 -0.17 2.14
CA SER A 165 -0.74 -0.68 1.45
C SER A 165 -0.36 -1.21 0.07
N THR A 166 -0.93 -2.37 -0.31
CA THR A 166 -0.52 -3.04 -1.54
C THR A 166 -1.60 -3.93 -2.12
N GLY A 167 -1.61 -4.00 -3.47
CA GLY A 167 -2.41 -4.98 -4.19
C GLY A 167 -1.84 -6.40 -4.06
N VAL A 168 -2.75 -7.37 -3.95
CA VAL A 168 -2.46 -8.81 -3.88
C VAL A 168 -3.41 -9.59 -4.77
N GLY A 169 -3.12 -10.86 -5.02
CA GLY A 169 -4.04 -11.75 -5.72
C GLY A 169 -5.27 -12.10 -4.88
N SER A 170 -6.36 -12.49 -5.54
CA SER A 170 -7.60 -12.88 -4.84
C SER A 170 -7.40 -14.07 -3.88
N THR A 171 -6.47 -14.97 -4.16
CA THR A 171 -6.11 -16.08 -3.26
C THR A 171 -5.44 -15.57 -1.99
N ASP A 172 -4.52 -14.60 -2.12
CA ASP A 172 -3.86 -13.98 -0.96
C ASP A 172 -4.86 -13.14 -0.15
N MET A 173 -5.79 -12.46 -0.84
CA MET A 173 -6.90 -11.76 -0.16
C MET A 173 -7.76 -12.74 0.63
N ALA A 174 -8.09 -13.90 0.06
CA ALA A 174 -8.87 -14.93 0.74
C ALA A 174 -8.15 -15.43 2.01
N ALA A 175 -6.85 -15.74 1.89
CA ALA A 175 -6.02 -16.11 3.04
C ALA A 175 -5.98 -14.98 4.09
N GLY A 176 -5.83 -13.72 3.65
CA GLY A 176 -5.87 -12.55 4.53
C GLY A 176 -7.20 -12.41 5.28
N MET A 177 -8.34 -12.59 4.58
CA MET A 177 -9.66 -12.58 5.22
C MET A 177 -9.86 -13.72 6.22
N ALA A 178 -9.27 -14.88 5.95
CA ALA A 178 -9.37 -16.06 6.82
C ALA A 178 -8.48 -15.97 8.05
N THR A 179 -7.26 -15.46 7.92
CA THR A 179 -6.20 -15.56 8.94
C THR A 179 -5.83 -14.24 9.61
N GLY A 180 -6.14 -13.11 8.99
CA GLY A 180 -5.66 -11.79 9.42
C GLY A 180 -4.19 -11.53 9.14
N LYS A 181 -3.55 -12.35 8.30
CA LYS A 181 -2.13 -12.32 8.02
C LYS A 181 -1.84 -12.42 6.53
N ALA A 182 -0.71 -11.90 6.12
CA ALA A 182 -0.21 -12.07 4.76
C ALA A 182 1.31 -12.27 4.75
N TRP A 183 1.77 -12.94 3.70
CA TRP A 183 3.19 -13.13 3.43
C TRP A 183 3.73 -11.99 2.59
N PHE A 184 4.88 -11.48 2.99
CA PHE A 184 5.60 -10.47 2.22
C PHE A 184 7.06 -10.86 2.06
N LYS A 185 7.57 -10.71 0.84
CA LYS A 185 9.00 -10.50 0.64
C LYS A 185 9.22 -9.01 0.89
N VAL A 186 9.96 -8.65 1.91
CA VAL A 186 10.22 -7.23 2.26
C VAL A 186 10.80 -6.50 1.05
N PRO A 187 10.16 -5.44 0.53
CA PRO A 187 10.66 -4.71 -0.62
C PRO A 187 11.88 -3.88 -0.25
N SER A 188 12.79 -3.69 -1.20
CA SER A 188 13.72 -2.56 -1.14
C SER A 188 12.99 -1.27 -1.44
N ALA A 189 13.59 -0.10 -1.17
CA ALA A 189 12.97 1.18 -1.43
C ALA A 189 13.72 2.02 -2.47
N ILE A 190 12.97 2.91 -3.13
CA ILE A 190 13.51 4.02 -3.90
C ILE A 190 13.06 5.30 -3.22
N LYS A 191 14.01 6.11 -2.79
CA LYS A 191 13.75 7.42 -2.20
C LYS A 191 13.58 8.46 -3.31
N PHE A 192 12.41 9.11 -3.33
CA PHE A 192 12.13 10.26 -4.19
C PHE A 192 12.17 11.53 -3.34
N ASN A 193 13.25 12.27 -3.47
CA ASN A 193 13.42 13.53 -2.76
C ASN A 193 12.85 14.67 -3.62
N LEU A 194 11.66 15.16 -3.23
CA LEU A 194 10.95 16.24 -3.89
C LEU A 194 11.50 17.58 -3.39
N VAL A 195 12.02 18.41 -4.31
CA VAL A 195 12.58 19.72 -3.99
C VAL A 195 11.89 20.81 -4.79
N GLY A 196 11.75 21.99 -4.17
CA GLY A 196 11.10 23.14 -4.78
C GLY A 196 9.58 23.06 -4.76
N LYS A 197 8.96 23.97 -5.47
CA LYS A 197 7.50 24.15 -5.54
C LYS A 197 6.99 23.83 -6.95
N PRO A 198 5.89 23.06 -7.09
CA PRO A 198 5.25 22.84 -8.38
C PRO A 198 4.85 24.15 -9.05
N GLY A 199 4.97 24.21 -10.36
CA GLY A 199 4.48 25.32 -11.17
C GLY A 199 2.95 25.40 -11.17
N LYS A 200 2.42 26.51 -11.69
CA LYS A 200 0.97 26.64 -11.88
C LYS A 200 0.45 25.54 -12.80
N TRP A 201 -0.65 24.91 -12.44
CA TRP A 201 -1.32 23.81 -13.16
C TRP A 201 -0.58 22.47 -13.11
N VAL A 202 0.46 22.31 -12.28
CA VAL A 202 1.10 21.05 -12.02
C VAL A 202 0.45 20.40 -10.79
N SER A 203 -0.09 19.20 -10.97
CA SER A 203 -0.74 18.39 -9.93
C SER A 203 0.12 17.20 -9.53
N GLY A 204 -0.27 16.48 -8.50
CA GLY A 204 0.40 15.22 -8.10
C GLY A 204 0.42 14.18 -9.23
N LYS A 205 -0.61 14.16 -10.08
CA LYS A 205 -0.63 13.29 -11.26
C LYS A 205 0.49 13.62 -12.25
N ASP A 206 0.77 14.90 -12.49
CA ASP A 206 1.88 15.30 -13.36
C ASP A 206 3.23 14.90 -12.76
N VAL A 207 3.36 15.04 -11.44
CA VAL A 207 4.58 14.66 -10.71
C VAL A 207 4.83 13.16 -10.83
N ILE A 208 3.84 12.31 -10.58
CA ILE A 208 4.02 10.85 -10.66
C ILE A 208 4.23 10.39 -12.09
N LEU A 209 3.55 10.98 -13.08
CA LEU A 209 3.78 10.68 -14.49
C LEU A 209 5.20 11.08 -14.93
N HIS A 210 5.73 12.18 -14.42
CA HIS A 210 7.11 12.57 -14.65
C HIS A 210 8.09 11.54 -14.06
N ILE A 211 7.84 11.09 -12.83
CA ILE A 211 8.63 10.05 -12.16
C ILE A 211 8.61 8.75 -12.98
N ILE A 212 7.43 8.28 -13.40
CA ILE A 212 7.27 7.07 -14.23
C ILE A 212 8.02 7.24 -15.56
N GLY A 213 7.90 8.40 -16.20
CA GLY A 213 8.64 8.71 -17.41
C GLY A 213 10.17 8.67 -17.24
N MET A 214 10.65 8.99 -16.05
CA MET A 214 12.08 9.01 -15.70
C MET A 214 12.64 7.61 -15.40
N ILE A 215 11.88 6.78 -14.68
CA ILE A 215 12.35 5.45 -14.21
C ILE A 215 11.82 4.28 -15.05
N GLY A 216 10.80 4.51 -15.90
CA GLY A 216 10.12 3.47 -16.69
C GLY A 216 8.99 2.77 -15.92
N VAL A 217 8.17 2.00 -16.64
CA VAL A 217 7.01 1.27 -16.10
C VAL A 217 7.37 0.09 -15.19
N ASP A 218 8.63 -0.30 -15.15
CA ASP A 218 9.21 -1.37 -14.33
C ASP A 218 10.33 -0.86 -13.41
N GLY A 219 10.59 0.45 -13.40
CA GLY A 219 11.70 1.05 -12.65
C GLY A 219 11.60 0.86 -11.13
N ALA A 220 10.38 0.72 -10.61
CA ALA A 220 10.12 0.43 -9.20
C ALA A 220 9.61 -1.02 -8.98
N LEU A 221 9.86 -1.95 -9.91
CA LEU A 221 9.34 -3.30 -9.83
C LEU A 221 9.64 -3.96 -8.48
N TYR A 222 8.56 -4.30 -7.77
CA TYR A 222 8.59 -4.89 -6.42
C TYR A 222 9.35 -4.05 -5.37
N ARG A 223 9.39 -2.73 -5.51
CA ARG A 223 10.03 -1.79 -4.58
C ARG A 223 9.00 -0.90 -3.89
N SER A 224 9.36 -0.36 -2.74
CA SER A 224 8.63 0.74 -2.11
C SER A 224 9.09 2.07 -2.72
N MET A 225 8.16 2.92 -3.14
CA MET A 225 8.44 4.28 -3.60
C MET A 225 8.21 5.23 -2.42
N GLU A 226 9.28 5.72 -1.81
CA GLU A 226 9.21 6.59 -0.62
C GLU A 226 9.35 8.07 -1.01
N PHE A 227 8.28 8.83 -0.84
CA PHE A 227 8.21 10.24 -1.21
C PHE A 227 8.50 11.13 0.00
N MET A 228 9.52 11.97 -0.11
CA MET A 228 9.96 12.87 0.95
C MET A 228 10.63 14.14 0.38
N GLY A 229 11.14 14.97 1.26
CA GLY A 229 11.81 16.22 0.88
C GLY A 229 10.93 17.44 1.09
N GLU A 230 11.53 18.63 0.94
CA GLU A 230 10.87 19.89 1.24
C GLU A 230 9.70 20.24 0.28
N GLY A 231 9.68 19.62 -0.91
CA GLY A 231 8.63 19.80 -1.90
C GLY A 231 7.30 19.18 -1.48
N VAL A 232 7.30 18.17 -0.61
CA VAL A 232 6.08 17.47 -0.15
C VAL A 232 5.06 18.43 0.47
N LYS A 233 5.51 19.47 1.18
CA LYS A 233 4.63 20.48 1.81
C LYS A 233 3.75 21.27 0.83
N TYR A 234 4.07 21.24 -0.46
CA TYR A 234 3.29 21.93 -1.50
C TYR A 234 2.27 21.02 -2.19
N LEU A 235 2.25 19.72 -1.86
CA LEU A 235 1.29 18.74 -2.37
C LEU A 235 0.10 18.64 -1.42
N SER A 236 -1.11 18.79 -1.98
CA SER A 236 -2.35 18.51 -1.25
C SER A 236 -2.46 17.01 -0.92
N MET A 237 -3.41 16.62 -0.08
CA MET A 237 -3.69 15.20 0.14
C MET A 237 -4.14 14.51 -1.14
N ASP A 238 -4.95 15.17 -1.97
CA ASP A 238 -5.40 14.64 -3.26
C ASP A 238 -4.22 14.37 -4.21
N ASP A 239 -3.21 15.26 -4.24
CA ASP A 239 -1.98 15.04 -4.99
C ASP A 239 -1.22 13.81 -4.48
N ARG A 240 -1.11 13.65 -3.15
CA ARG A 240 -0.43 12.51 -2.54
C ARG A 240 -1.16 11.20 -2.82
N PHE A 241 -2.51 11.19 -2.71
CA PHE A 241 -3.32 10.04 -3.09
C PHE A 241 -3.13 9.68 -4.56
N ALA A 242 -3.13 10.65 -5.46
CA ALA A 242 -2.89 10.40 -6.88
C ALA A 242 -1.49 9.80 -7.15
N MET A 243 -0.46 10.29 -6.45
CA MET A 243 0.91 9.81 -6.60
C MET A 243 1.07 8.38 -6.07
N THR A 244 0.55 8.07 -4.89
CA THR A 244 0.64 6.72 -4.32
C THR A 244 -0.25 5.73 -5.06
N ASN A 245 -1.42 6.15 -5.54
CA ASN A 245 -2.29 5.35 -6.39
C ASN A 245 -1.55 4.86 -7.63
N MET A 246 -0.79 5.73 -8.29
CA MET A 246 -0.07 5.41 -9.51
C MET A 246 1.32 4.79 -9.28
N ALA A 247 1.70 4.44 -8.07
CA ALA A 247 2.95 3.72 -7.81
C ALA A 247 3.00 2.36 -8.53
N ILE A 248 1.85 1.70 -8.66
CA ILE A 248 1.75 0.42 -9.39
C ILE A 248 2.12 0.55 -10.86
N GLU A 249 1.91 1.71 -11.49
CA GLU A 249 2.24 1.98 -12.90
C GLU A 249 3.75 2.01 -13.16
N ALA A 250 4.56 2.13 -12.09
CA ALA A 250 6.01 1.94 -12.13
C ALA A 250 6.45 0.53 -11.67
N GLY A 251 5.49 -0.38 -11.43
CA GLY A 251 5.74 -1.70 -10.86
C GLY A 251 5.97 -1.69 -9.34
N GLY A 252 5.72 -0.56 -8.67
CA GLY A 252 5.93 -0.42 -7.22
C GLY A 252 5.02 -1.33 -6.40
N LYS A 253 5.56 -1.90 -5.33
CA LYS A 253 4.78 -2.68 -4.37
C LYS A 253 3.88 -1.76 -3.55
N ASN A 254 4.36 -0.58 -3.22
CA ASN A 254 3.60 0.53 -2.65
C ASN A 254 4.26 1.87 -2.97
N GLY A 255 3.49 2.95 -2.85
CA GLY A 255 4.02 4.31 -2.72
C GLY A 255 3.69 4.82 -1.32
N ILE A 256 4.61 5.52 -0.65
CA ILE A 256 4.39 5.98 0.71
C ILE A 256 4.97 7.38 0.92
N PHE A 257 4.22 8.24 1.59
CA PHE A 257 4.66 9.57 2.00
C PHE A 257 5.06 9.60 3.47
N ILE A 258 6.05 10.42 3.78
CA ILE A 258 6.30 10.80 5.16
C ILE A 258 5.09 11.55 5.73
N VAL A 259 4.72 11.22 6.95
CA VAL A 259 3.61 11.88 7.65
C VAL A 259 4.03 13.27 8.09
N ASP A 260 3.31 14.30 7.65
CA ASP A 260 3.48 15.68 8.06
C ASP A 260 2.20 16.24 8.69
N ASP A 261 2.19 17.54 9.00
CA ASP A 261 1.05 18.17 9.66
C ASP A 261 -0.24 18.10 8.82
N LEU A 262 -0.13 18.18 7.49
CA LEU A 262 -1.28 18.06 6.61
C LEU A 262 -1.89 16.65 6.66
N THR A 263 -1.06 15.61 6.66
CA THR A 263 -1.52 14.22 6.79
C THR A 263 -2.14 13.97 8.17
N ARG A 264 -1.53 14.50 9.24
CA ARG A 264 -2.08 14.40 10.60
C ARG A 264 -3.44 15.08 10.72
N GLU A 265 -3.60 16.27 10.13
CA GLU A 265 -4.87 16.99 10.12
C GLU A 265 -5.94 16.21 9.36
N TYR A 266 -5.59 15.66 8.20
CA TYR A 266 -6.50 14.81 7.42
C TYR A 266 -6.96 13.59 8.22
N MET A 267 -6.02 12.82 8.81
CA MET A 267 -6.37 11.64 9.62
C MET A 267 -7.25 12.00 10.83
N LYS A 268 -6.91 13.06 11.58
CA LYS A 268 -7.72 13.49 12.73
C LYS A 268 -9.12 13.93 12.36
N LYS A 269 -9.31 14.47 11.16
CA LYS A 269 -10.64 14.87 10.66
C LYS A 269 -11.52 13.66 10.31
N HIS A 270 -10.92 12.58 9.81
CA HIS A 270 -11.64 11.46 9.23
C HIS A 270 -11.65 10.20 10.12
N SER A 271 -10.70 10.04 11.03
CA SER A 271 -10.54 8.85 11.86
C SER A 271 -10.43 9.17 13.34
N THR A 272 -10.93 8.23 14.16
CA THR A 272 -10.68 8.20 15.61
C THR A 272 -9.66 7.15 16.02
N LYS A 273 -9.10 6.40 15.04
CA LYS A 273 -8.06 5.40 15.29
C LYS A 273 -6.77 6.08 15.74
N GLU A 274 -6.08 5.46 16.68
CA GLU A 274 -4.69 5.80 16.97
C GLU A 274 -3.80 5.40 15.79
N PHE A 275 -2.74 6.15 15.53
CA PHE A 275 -1.82 5.90 14.43
C PHE A 275 -0.37 6.04 14.87
N THR A 276 0.52 5.35 14.16
CA THR A 276 1.96 5.40 14.39
C THR A 276 2.66 5.96 13.16
N GLU A 277 3.51 6.96 13.37
CA GLU A 277 4.28 7.57 12.30
C GLU A 277 5.65 6.90 12.21
N TYR A 278 6.06 6.60 11.00
CA TYR A 278 7.38 6.04 10.71
C TYR A 278 8.16 6.98 9.80
N THR A 279 9.41 7.18 10.12
CA THR A 279 10.39 7.89 9.30
C THR A 279 11.52 6.93 8.95
N PRO A 280 12.14 7.05 7.76
CA PRO A 280 13.33 6.24 7.45
C PRO A 280 14.48 6.65 8.35
N ASP A 281 15.41 5.74 8.55
CA ASP A 281 16.68 6.06 9.21
C ASP A 281 17.58 6.94 8.32
N GLU A 282 18.61 7.60 8.90
CA GLU A 282 19.42 8.65 8.25
C GLU A 282 20.60 8.12 7.43
N ASP A 283 20.61 6.96 6.85
CA ASP A 283 21.73 6.40 6.07
C ASP A 283 21.62 6.48 4.55
#